data_974292bc9d818ab716fd55fe20a7c955
#
_entry.id   974292bc9d818ab716fd55fe20a7c955
#
_cell.length_a   1.000
_cell.length_b   1.000
_cell.length_c   1.000
_cell.angle_alpha   90.00
_cell.angle_beta   90.00
_cell.angle_gamma   90.00
#
_symmetry.space_group_name_H-M   'P 1'
#
loop_
_entity.id
_entity.type
_entity.pdbx_description
1 polymer ?
#
loop_
_entity_poly.entity_id
_entity_poly.type
_entity_poly.pdbx_seq_one_letter_code
_entity_poly.pdbx_strand_id
1 'polypeptide(L)'
;MKFFSLTFLIVMMICTTTFAAEIPPPSILVSGEGIVEAQPDRATISVGVVTREKNPAAVQSANARTATSVINSIVALGIERRNISTGNYSFNPVYRHHDNGKRTLDGYEATNSVTIIVDDLNLVGKVIDAALNHGANRVDSLNFGLRNKAAHQDEALRLAVLDAKRKAEVAAFALGKNIVSVRNVSINSSHVSAPRNYKMARSMAMEDAAADVETPIESGTLTCSASVHVEFEISR
;
A
#
# COMPACT_ATOMS: atom_id res chain seq x y z
N MET A 1 -2.45 -51.42 -84.28
CA MET A 1 -1.87 -50.22 -83.65
C MET A 1 -2.41 -50.12 -82.28
N LYS A 2 -1.61 -50.48 -81.26
CA LYS A 2 -2.10 -50.62 -79.85
C LYS A 2 -1.32 -49.61 -79.03
N PHE A 3 -2.04 -48.61 -78.47
CA PHE A 3 -1.48 -47.66 -77.53
C PHE A 3 -1.41 -48.30 -76.13
N PHE A 4 -0.22 -48.48 -75.61
CA PHE A 4 0.00 -48.88 -74.27
C PHE A 4 0.05 -47.62 -73.40
N SER A 5 -0.96 -47.42 -72.58
CA SER A 5 -1.01 -46.35 -71.58
C SER A 5 -0.27 -46.81 -70.33
N LEU A 6 0.86 -46.28 -70.08
CA LEU A 6 1.66 -46.52 -68.88
C LEU A 6 1.18 -45.60 -67.77
N THR A 7 0.31 -46.11 -66.92
CA THR A 7 -0.12 -45.38 -65.72
C THR A 7 0.97 -45.45 -64.69
N PHE A 8 1.69 -44.35 -64.52
CA PHE A 8 2.71 -44.16 -63.50
C PHE A 8 2.02 -43.90 -62.13
N LEU A 9 1.93 -44.94 -61.32
CA LEU A 9 1.37 -44.86 -59.96
C LEU A 9 2.40 -44.20 -59.04
N ILE A 10 2.31 -42.88 -58.85
CA ILE A 10 3.09 -42.16 -57.82
C ILE A 10 2.47 -42.49 -56.47
N VAL A 11 3.06 -43.40 -55.76
CA VAL A 11 2.77 -43.62 -54.32
C VAL A 11 3.47 -42.48 -53.59
N MET A 12 2.70 -41.43 -53.29
CA MET A 12 3.14 -40.34 -52.46
C MET A 12 3.15 -40.86 -51.00
N MET A 13 4.33 -41.28 -50.54
CA MET A 13 4.58 -41.70 -49.15
C MET A 13 4.51 -40.47 -48.26
N ILE A 14 3.30 -40.19 -47.71
CA ILE A 14 3.08 -39.15 -46.74
C ILE A 14 3.75 -39.60 -45.43
N CYS A 15 4.97 -39.11 -45.24
CA CYS A 15 5.70 -39.24 -43.98
C CYS A 15 5.01 -38.34 -42.94
N THR A 16 3.99 -38.85 -42.27
CA THR A 16 3.39 -38.17 -41.12
C THR A 16 4.42 -38.24 -40.00
N THR A 17 5.16 -37.16 -39.83
CA THR A 17 5.94 -36.93 -38.59
C THR A 17 4.95 -36.76 -37.47
N THR A 18 4.63 -37.86 -36.79
CA THR A 18 3.95 -37.80 -35.49
C THR A 18 4.86 -37.06 -34.54
N PHE A 19 4.60 -35.77 -34.31
CA PHE A 19 5.12 -35.08 -33.14
C PHE A 19 4.54 -35.84 -31.92
N ALA A 20 5.29 -36.74 -31.34
CA ALA A 20 4.94 -37.26 -30.03
C ALA A 20 4.97 -36.08 -29.09
N ALA A 21 3.81 -35.62 -28.64
CA ALA A 21 3.70 -34.63 -27.58
C ALA A 21 4.40 -35.25 -26.36
N GLU A 22 5.53 -34.68 -26.00
CA GLU A 22 6.28 -35.14 -24.83
C GLU A 22 5.37 -34.92 -23.61
N ILE A 23 4.96 -36.00 -22.95
CA ILE A 23 4.10 -35.93 -21.78
C ILE A 23 4.91 -35.18 -20.72
N PRO A 24 4.46 -34.00 -20.29
CA PRO A 24 5.21 -33.24 -19.30
C PRO A 24 5.41 -34.08 -18.04
N PRO A 25 6.58 -33.98 -17.37
CA PRO A 25 6.82 -34.71 -16.14
C PRO A 25 5.77 -34.35 -15.09
N PRO A 26 5.41 -35.28 -14.20
CA PRO A 26 4.39 -35.03 -13.18
C PRO A 26 4.86 -33.92 -12.26
N SER A 27 3.91 -33.07 -11.83
CA SER A 27 4.21 -31.90 -11.02
C SER A 27 3.22 -31.73 -9.87
N ILE A 28 3.65 -31.01 -8.83
CA ILE A 28 2.83 -30.55 -7.71
C ILE A 28 2.81 -29.03 -7.75
N LEU A 29 1.62 -28.43 -7.81
CA LEU A 29 1.41 -26.99 -7.67
C LEU A 29 0.98 -26.70 -6.24
N VAL A 30 1.68 -25.81 -5.57
CA VAL A 30 1.40 -25.38 -4.19
C VAL A 30 1.42 -23.87 -4.06
N SER A 31 0.66 -23.38 -3.10
CA SER A 31 0.72 -21.99 -2.66
C SER A 31 1.44 -21.91 -1.33
N GLY A 32 2.39 -20.98 -1.23
CA GLY A 32 3.05 -20.65 0.02
C GLY A 32 2.69 -19.24 0.48
N GLU A 33 2.64 -19.08 1.79
CA GLU A 33 2.36 -17.81 2.45
C GLU A 33 3.46 -17.47 3.45
N GLY A 34 3.84 -16.19 3.52
CA GLY A 34 4.78 -15.70 4.50
C GLY A 34 4.25 -14.43 5.13
N ILE A 35 4.34 -14.35 6.44
CA ILE A 35 3.87 -13.23 7.25
C ILE A 35 5.00 -12.80 8.18
N VAL A 36 5.25 -11.49 8.21
CA VAL A 36 6.21 -10.84 9.12
C VAL A 36 5.49 -9.71 9.83
N GLU A 37 5.55 -9.71 11.13
CA GLU A 37 5.08 -8.60 11.95
C GLU A 37 6.24 -7.65 12.23
N ALA A 38 5.98 -6.35 12.12
CA ALA A 38 6.98 -5.31 12.33
C ALA A 38 6.38 -4.14 13.12
N GLN A 39 7.15 -3.59 14.05
CA GLN A 39 6.81 -2.34 14.71
C GLN A 39 7.02 -1.19 13.73
N PRO A 40 6.07 -0.25 13.58
CA PRO A 40 6.29 0.96 12.81
C PRO A 40 7.50 1.74 13.33
N ASP A 41 8.27 2.31 12.41
CA ASP A 41 9.41 3.20 12.71
C ASP A 41 9.30 4.54 11.98
N ARG A 42 8.11 4.84 11.44
CA ARG A 42 7.77 6.06 10.72
C ARG A 42 6.28 6.33 10.80
N ALA A 43 5.91 7.61 10.92
CA ALA A 43 4.55 8.07 10.69
C ALA A 43 4.52 9.08 9.53
N THR A 44 3.42 9.08 8.78
CA THR A 44 3.10 10.10 7.78
C THR A 44 1.80 10.78 8.21
N ILE A 45 1.89 12.07 8.50
CA ILE A 45 0.79 12.90 8.96
C ILE A 45 0.41 13.85 7.84
N SER A 46 -0.88 14.00 7.55
CA SER A 46 -1.38 15.06 6.67
C SER A 46 -2.28 15.98 7.47
N VAL A 47 -1.92 17.26 7.52
CA VAL A 47 -2.72 18.31 8.16
C VAL A 47 -3.17 19.34 7.13
N GLY A 48 -4.37 19.88 7.30
CA GLY A 48 -4.96 20.84 6.38
C GLY A 48 -5.13 22.23 7.00
N VAL A 49 -4.87 23.25 6.19
CA VAL A 49 -5.20 24.66 6.46
C VAL A 49 -6.30 25.06 5.48
N VAL A 50 -7.51 25.21 5.97
CA VAL A 50 -8.65 25.71 5.20
C VAL A 50 -8.95 27.14 5.61
N THR A 51 -8.96 28.05 4.64
CA THR A 51 -9.21 29.48 4.86
C THR A 51 -10.33 29.94 3.95
N ARG A 52 -11.27 30.72 4.49
CA ARG A 52 -12.39 31.31 3.73
C ARG A 52 -12.43 32.80 3.92
N GLU A 53 -12.56 33.56 2.81
CA GLU A 53 -12.67 34.99 2.79
C GLU A 53 -13.55 35.45 1.61
N LYS A 54 -14.04 36.69 1.68
CA LYS A 54 -14.80 37.29 0.57
C LYS A 54 -13.94 37.66 -0.62
N ASN A 55 -12.67 38.00 -0.38
CA ASN A 55 -11.74 38.46 -1.41
C ASN A 55 -10.74 37.38 -1.75
N PRO A 56 -10.54 37.03 -3.04
CA PRO A 56 -9.64 35.98 -3.45
C PRO A 56 -8.16 36.21 -3.02
N ALA A 57 -7.67 37.46 -3.10
CA ALA A 57 -6.32 37.76 -2.68
C ALA A 57 -6.15 37.68 -1.15
N ALA A 58 -7.19 38.01 -0.38
CA ALA A 58 -7.18 37.86 1.08
C ALA A 58 -7.12 36.38 1.49
N VAL A 59 -7.95 35.51 0.87
CA VAL A 59 -7.91 34.05 1.09
C VAL A 59 -6.52 33.48 0.84
N GLN A 60 -5.92 33.80 -0.31
CA GLN A 60 -4.59 33.31 -0.68
C GLN A 60 -3.53 33.74 0.34
N SER A 61 -3.52 35.04 0.68
CA SER A 61 -2.54 35.59 1.62
C SER A 61 -2.69 35.02 3.02
N ALA A 62 -3.93 34.89 3.51
CA ALA A 62 -4.20 34.32 4.82
C ALA A 62 -3.78 32.84 4.87
N ASN A 63 -4.17 32.03 3.86
CA ASN A 63 -3.80 30.62 3.78
C ASN A 63 -2.28 30.43 3.73
N ALA A 64 -1.57 31.23 2.92
CA ALA A 64 -0.11 31.13 2.80
C ALA A 64 0.59 31.46 4.13
N ARG A 65 0.14 32.51 4.84
CA ARG A 65 0.68 32.85 6.16
C ARG A 65 0.49 31.73 7.17
N THR A 66 -0.74 31.20 7.25
CA THR A 66 -1.08 30.12 8.18
C THR A 66 -0.31 28.84 7.86
N ALA A 67 -0.25 28.43 6.59
CA ALA A 67 0.53 27.26 6.18
C ALA A 67 2.02 27.43 6.51
N THR A 68 2.59 28.62 6.32
CA THR A 68 3.97 28.93 6.71
C THR A 68 4.17 28.83 8.22
N SER A 69 3.23 29.34 9.03
CA SER A 69 3.26 29.21 10.49
C SER A 69 3.27 27.77 10.95
N VAL A 70 2.38 26.93 10.37
CA VAL A 70 2.32 25.51 10.62
C VAL A 70 3.65 24.83 10.28
N ILE A 71 4.19 25.08 9.08
CA ILE A 71 5.47 24.48 8.67
C ILE A 71 6.60 24.86 9.62
N ASN A 72 6.68 26.15 10.01
CA ASN A 72 7.74 26.64 10.90
C ASN A 72 7.63 26.02 12.30
N SER A 73 6.42 25.82 12.83
CA SER A 73 6.23 25.17 14.14
C SER A 73 6.71 23.72 14.12
N ILE A 74 6.46 23.00 13.02
CA ILE A 74 6.90 21.62 12.83
C ILE A 74 8.44 21.54 12.71
N VAL A 75 9.06 22.46 11.97
CA VAL A 75 10.52 22.56 11.88
C VAL A 75 11.14 22.84 13.25
N ALA A 76 10.50 23.69 14.08
CA ALA A 76 10.96 23.98 15.43
C ALA A 76 10.98 22.76 16.36
N LEU A 77 10.17 21.71 16.08
CA LEU A 77 10.22 20.42 16.78
C LEU A 77 11.37 19.51 16.31
N GLY A 78 12.23 19.98 15.39
CA GLY A 78 13.35 19.21 14.86
C GLY A 78 13.02 18.37 13.62
N ILE A 79 11.80 18.47 13.06
CA ILE A 79 11.47 17.80 11.81
C ILE A 79 12.19 18.51 10.65
N GLU A 80 13.01 17.77 9.93
CA GLU A 80 13.76 18.31 8.80
C GLU A 80 12.82 18.75 7.66
N ARG A 81 13.15 19.91 7.05
CA ARG A 81 12.30 20.47 5.99
C ARG A 81 12.10 19.55 4.78
N ARG A 82 13.03 18.66 4.48
CA ARG A 82 12.89 17.63 3.43
C ARG A 82 11.78 16.61 3.72
N ASN A 83 11.40 16.44 4.98
CA ASN A 83 10.34 15.57 5.44
C ASN A 83 8.96 16.25 5.45
N ILE A 84 8.88 17.51 5.00
CA ILE A 84 7.67 18.32 4.94
C ILE A 84 7.41 18.69 3.48
N SER A 85 6.23 18.37 2.99
CA SER A 85 5.82 18.67 1.61
C SER A 85 4.37 19.14 1.55
N THR A 86 4.02 19.91 0.52
CA THR A 86 2.62 20.20 0.22
C THR A 86 2.01 19.00 -0.50
N GLY A 87 1.00 18.38 0.09
CA GLY A 87 0.28 17.23 -0.48
C GLY A 87 -0.77 17.65 -1.50
N ASN A 88 -1.52 18.70 -1.19
CA ASN A 88 -2.56 19.25 -2.07
C ASN A 88 -2.75 20.74 -1.81
N TYR A 89 -3.02 21.49 -2.88
CA TYR A 89 -3.48 22.87 -2.81
C TYR A 89 -4.69 23.03 -3.73
N SER A 90 -5.78 23.58 -3.18
CA SER A 90 -6.96 23.90 -3.96
C SER A 90 -7.48 25.30 -3.62
N PHE A 91 -8.07 25.98 -4.61
CA PHE A 91 -8.66 27.29 -4.47
C PHE A 91 -9.98 27.32 -5.24
N ASN A 92 -11.09 27.53 -4.53
CA ASN A 92 -12.42 27.41 -5.10
C ASN A 92 -13.34 28.56 -4.67
N PRO A 93 -14.25 29.04 -5.55
CA PRO A 93 -15.36 29.89 -5.13
C PRO A 93 -16.37 29.09 -4.31
N VAL A 94 -16.87 29.68 -3.25
CA VAL A 94 -17.93 29.13 -2.39
C VAL A 94 -19.24 29.82 -2.72
N TYR A 95 -20.28 29.02 -3.00
CA TYR A 95 -21.61 29.55 -3.32
C TYR A 95 -22.60 29.16 -2.22
N ARG A 96 -23.45 30.13 -1.88
CA ARG A 96 -24.63 29.92 -1.03
C ARG A 96 -25.82 29.57 -1.91
N HIS A 97 -26.50 28.48 -1.60
CA HIS A 97 -27.75 28.08 -2.22
C HIS A 97 -28.90 28.64 -1.40
N HIS A 98 -29.90 29.21 -2.06
CA HIS A 98 -31.11 29.72 -1.46
C HIS A 98 -32.28 28.80 -1.79
N ASP A 99 -33.31 28.78 -0.94
CA ASP A 99 -34.49 27.90 -1.08
C ASP A 99 -35.26 28.11 -2.40
N ASN A 100 -35.11 29.30 -3.02
CA ASN A 100 -35.68 29.64 -4.34
C ASN A 100 -34.82 29.12 -5.52
N GLY A 101 -33.83 28.27 -5.30
CA GLY A 101 -32.92 27.74 -6.32
C GLY A 101 -31.83 28.70 -6.80
N LYS A 102 -31.79 29.93 -6.30
CA LYS A 102 -30.77 30.92 -6.66
C LYS A 102 -29.44 30.61 -5.97
N ARG A 103 -28.35 30.75 -6.70
CA ARG A 103 -26.97 30.63 -6.18
C ARG A 103 -26.33 32.02 -6.15
N THR A 104 -25.73 32.38 -5.02
CA THR A 104 -24.94 33.61 -4.89
C THR A 104 -23.54 33.29 -4.42
N LEU A 105 -22.54 34.00 -4.96
CA LEU A 105 -21.17 33.87 -4.53
C LEU A 105 -21.06 34.30 -3.05
N ASP A 106 -20.60 33.38 -2.19
CA ASP A 106 -20.45 33.65 -0.75
C ASP A 106 -19.00 33.97 -0.35
N GLY A 107 -18.05 33.72 -1.23
CA GLY A 107 -16.62 33.98 -1.03
C GLY A 107 -15.77 32.99 -1.74
N TYR A 108 -14.56 32.81 -1.24
CA TYR A 108 -13.57 31.91 -1.76
C TYR A 108 -12.99 31.05 -0.61
N GLU A 109 -12.57 29.86 -0.94
CA GLU A 109 -11.92 28.94 -0.03
C GLU A 109 -10.58 28.49 -0.63
N ALA A 110 -9.53 28.55 0.18
CA ALA A 110 -8.26 27.93 -0.12
C ALA A 110 -7.99 26.79 0.87
N THR A 111 -7.62 25.65 0.36
CA THR A 111 -7.17 24.50 1.15
C THR A 111 -5.72 24.22 0.81
N ASN A 112 -4.88 24.06 1.82
CA ASN A 112 -3.49 23.67 1.70
C ASN A 112 -3.25 22.50 2.65
N SER A 113 -2.91 21.33 2.12
CA SER A 113 -2.55 20.14 2.91
C SER A 113 -1.05 20.01 2.99
N VAL A 114 -0.52 19.91 4.20
CA VAL A 114 0.90 19.69 4.48
C VAL A 114 1.08 18.24 4.93
N THR A 115 1.92 17.51 4.21
CA THR A 115 2.32 16.15 4.55
C THR A 115 3.66 16.17 5.26
N ILE A 116 3.71 15.52 6.40
CA ILE A 116 4.87 15.47 7.30
C ILE A 116 5.27 14.02 7.51
N ILE A 117 6.55 13.72 7.31
CA ILE A 117 7.15 12.43 7.64
C ILE A 117 7.86 12.56 8.99
N VAL A 118 7.48 11.73 9.94
CA VAL A 118 8.00 11.71 11.31
C VAL A 118 8.66 10.36 11.56
N ASP A 119 9.98 10.38 11.77
CA ASP A 119 10.78 9.18 12.01
C ASP A 119 10.93 8.85 13.51
N ASP A 120 10.69 9.80 14.40
CA ASP A 120 10.56 9.58 15.84
C ASP A 120 9.06 9.58 16.21
N LEU A 121 8.51 8.41 16.46
CA LEU A 121 7.08 8.26 16.75
C LEU A 121 6.64 8.97 18.03
N ASN A 122 7.55 9.25 18.96
CA ASN A 122 7.26 10.03 20.18
C ASN A 122 6.91 11.50 19.87
N LEU A 123 7.26 11.98 18.68
CA LEU A 123 6.94 13.34 18.25
C LEU A 123 5.58 13.45 17.54
N VAL A 124 4.90 12.34 17.25
CA VAL A 124 3.68 12.34 16.42
C VAL A 124 2.59 13.20 17.05
N GLY A 125 2.30 13.01 18.34
CA GLY A 125 1.34 13.84 19.07
C GLY A 125 1.72 15.32 19.05
N LYS A 126 2.97 15.62 19.40
CA LYS A 126 3.49 17.00 19.42
C LYS A 126 3.42 17.68 18.06
N VAL A 127 3.67 16.96 16.97
CA VAL A 127 3.57 17.50 15.61
C VAL A 127 2.11 17.86 15.27
N ILE A 128 1.15 17.01 15.65
CA ILE A 128 -0.28 17.30 15.46
C ILE A 128 -0.69 18.52 16.29
N ASP A 129 -0.35 18.55 17.56
CA ASP A 129 -0.68 19.65 18.48
C ASP A 129 -0.04 20.97 18.02
N ALA A 130 1.23 20.95 17.63
CA ALA A 130 1.90 22.12 17.08
C ALA A 130 1.23 22.63 15.80
N ALA A 131 0.85 21.73 14.90
CA ALA A 131 0.16 22.12 13.67
C ALA A 131 -1.18 22.80 13.96
N LEU A 132 -1.99 22.23 14.85
CA LEU A 132 -3.30 22.76 15.23
C LEU A 132 -3.17 24.11 15.96
N ASN A 133 -2.24 24.23 16.90
CA ASN A 133 -1.98 25.46 17.65
C ASN A 133 -1.46 26.62 16.76
N HIS A 134 -0.90 26.30 15.58
CA HIS A 134 -0.38 27.27 14.62
C HIS A 134 -1.29 27.48 13.40
N GLY A 135 -2.54 26.98 13.48
CA GLY A 135 -3.61 27.34 12.55
C GLY A 135 -3.99 26.27 11.54
N ALA A 136 -3.42 25.06 11.60
CA ALA A 136 -4.05 23.91 10.95
C ALA A 136 -5.44 23.69 11.59
N ASN A 137 -6.45 23.44 10.77
CA ASN A 137 -7.81 23.23 11.24
C ASN A 137 -8.41 21.91 10.75
N ARG A 138 -7.56 21.05 10.17
CA ARG A 138 -7.89 19.69 9.76
C ARG A 138 -6.69 18.76 10.00
N VAL A 139 -6.98 17.52 10.43
CA VAL A 139 -6.05 16.40 10.36
C VAL A 139 -6.65 15.43 9.33
N ASP A 140 -6.02 15.36 8.17
CA ASP A 140 -6.55 14.59 7.04
C ASP A 140 -6.25 13.11 7.17
N SER A 141 -5.04 12.77 7.63
CA SER A 141 -4.64 11.37 7.87
C SER A 141 -3.44 11.26 8.81
N LEU A 142 -3.36 10.13 9.49
CA LEU A 142 -2.18 9.63 10.20
C LEU A 142 -1.99 8.17 9.78
N ASN A 143 -0.84 7.88 9.19
CA ASN A 143 -0.50 6.53 8.73
C ASN A 143 0.86 6.13 9.29
N PHE A 144 0.90 5.00 9.96
CA PHE A 144 2.13 4.38 10.40
C PHE A 144 2.74 3.51 9.31
N GLY A 145 4.05 3.43 9.25
CA GLY A 145 4.76 2.72 8.22
C GLY A 145 6.16 2.30 8.65
N LEU A 146 6.88 1.72 7.70
CA LEU A 146 8.27 1.30 7.85
C LEU A 146 9.16 2.13 6.93
N ARG A 147 10.32 2.58 7.42
CA ARG A 147 11.34 3.23 6.61
C ARG A 147 11.91 2.28 5.57
N ASN A 148 12.22 1.05 5.99
CA ASN A 148 12.71 0.01 5.10
C ASN A 148 11.65 -1.10 4.91
N LYS A 149 10.63 -0.81 4.09
CA LYS A 149 9.58 -1.79 3.75
C LYS A 149 10.16 -3.01 3.03
N ALA A 150 11.17 -2.79 2.17
CA ALA A 150 11.73 -3.83 1.32
C ALA A 150 12.29 -5.00 2.14
N ALA A 151 13.05 -4.73 3.20
CA ALA A 151 13.62 -5.77 4.04
C ALA A 151 12.56 -6.71 4.65
N HIS A 152 11.43 -6.15 5.11
CA HIS A 152 10.33 -6.95 5.67
C HIS A 152 9.54 -7.69 4.59
N GLN A 153 9.40 -7.09 3.41
CA GLN A 153 8.77 -7.72 2.25
C GLN A 153 9.60 -8.89 1.72
N ASP A 154 10.92 -8.73 1.64
CA ASP A 154 11.84 -9.79 1.23
C ASP A 154 11.82 -10.97 2.21
N GLU A 155 11.77 -10.67 3.52
CA GLU A 155 11.65 -11.72 4.54
C GLU A 155 10.30 -12.44 4.47
N ALA A 156 9.19 -11.71 4.26
CA ALA A 156 7.87 -12.33 4.05
C ALA A 156 7.88 -13.22 2.79
N LEU A 157 8.51 -12.78 1.71
CA LEU A 157 8.65 -13.56 0.48
C LEU A 157 9.50 -14.82 0.72
N ARG A 158 10.62 -14.70 1.44
CA ARG A 158 11.46 -15.84 1.81
C ARG A 158 10.66 -16.89 2.58
N LEU A 159 9.86 -16.47 3.56
CA LEU A 159 8.99 -17.35 4.34
C LEU A 159 7.92 -18.02 3.46
N ALA A 160 7.33 -17.27 2.51
CA ALA A 160 6.34 -17.82 1.58
C ALA A 160 6.94 -18.93 0.70
N VAL A 161 8.16 -18.73 0.20
CA VAL A 161 8.86 -19.76 -0.60
C VAL A 161 9.17 -20.99 0.23
N LEU A 162 9.61 -20.83 1.47
CA LEU A 162 9.88 -21.94 2.38
C LEU A 162 8.60 -22.71 2.74
N ASP A 163 7.48 -22.02 2.94
CA ASP A 163 6.19 -22.67 3.19
C ASP A 163 5.71 -23.48 1.97
N ALA A 164 5.83 -22.92 0.75
CA ALA A 164 5.53 -23.63 -0.48
C ALA A 164 6.37 -24.90 -0.61
N LYS A 165 7.68 -24.80 -0.38
CA LYS A 165 8.61 -25.93 -0.42
C LYS A 165 8.21 -27.01 0.56
N ARG A 166 7.99 -26.64 1.82
CA ARG A 166 7.56 -27.57 2.89
C ARG A 166 6.26 -28.31 2.51
N LYS A 167 5.26 -27.58 1.98
CA LYS A 167 3.99 -28.16 1.53
C LYS A 167 4.19 -29.16 0.39
N ALA A 168 5.05 -28.83 -0.58
CA ALA A 168 5.36 -29.71 -1.70
C ALA A 168 6.11 -30.98 -1.24
N GLU A 169 7.05 -30.85 -0.31
CA GLU A 169 7.80 -32.01 0.26
C GLU A 169 6.86 -32.98 0.99
N VAL A 170 5.94 -32.45 1.82
CA VAL A 170 4.93 -33.25 2.52
C VAL A 170 4.01 -33.97 1.53
N ALA A 171 3.54 -33.29 0.48
CA ALA A 171 2.68 -33.88 -0.53
C ALA A 171 3.41 -34.95 -1.36
N ALA A 172 4.63 -34.67 -1.81
CA ALA A 172 5.46 -35.64 -2.56
C ALA A 172 5.73 -36.89 -1.74
N PHE A 173 6.13 -36.75 -0.47
CA PHE A 173 6.36 -37.86 0.44
C PHE A 173 5.12 -38.75 0.63
N ALA A 174 3.94 -38.13 0.85
CA ALA A 174 2.69 -38.85 1.01
C ALA A 174 2.28 -39.66 -0.25
N LEU A 175 2.74 -39.20 -1.42
CA LEU A 175 2.53 -39.89 -2.72
C LEU A 175 3.63 -40.90 -3.04
N GLY A 176 4.61 -41.12 -2.15
CA GLY A 176 5.77 -41.96 -2.39
C GLY A 176 6.72 -41.43 -3.49
N LYS A 177 6.74 -40.11 -3.67
CA LYS A 177 7.52 -39.38 -4.66
C LYS A 177 8.51 -38.42 -4.00
N ASN A 178 9.49 -37.96 -4.79
CA ASN A 178 10.44 -36.94 -4.38
C ASN A 178 10.38 -35.73 -5.31
N ILE A 179 10.66 -34.54 -4.76
CA ILE A 179 10.84 -33.34 -5.57
C ILE A 179 12.17 -33.47 -6.34
N VAL A 180 12.10 -33.18 -7.65
CA VAL A 180 13.26 -33.25 -8.55
C VAL A 180 13.77 -31.85 -8.85
N SER A 181 12.86 -30.96 -9.23
CA SER A 181 13.20 -29.58 -9.64
C SER A 181 12.05 -28.61 -9.41
N VAL A 182 12.33 -27.33 -9.57
CA VAL A 182 11.31 -26.27 -9.64
C VAL A 182 11.03 -26.02 -11.12
N ARG A 183 9.76 -26.14 -11.52
CA ARG A 183 9.32 -25.89 -12.89
C ARG A 183 8.92 -24.43 -13.11
N ASN A 184 8.15 -23.88 -12.20
CA ASN A 184 7.64 -22.50 -12.30
C ASN A 184 7.50 -21.88 -10.92
N VAL A 185 7.76 -20.56 -10.83
CA VAL A 185 7.52 -19.75 -9.64
C VAL A 185 6.77 -18.50 -10.08
N SER A 186 5.60 -18.28 -9.51
CA SER A 186 4.84 -17.05 -9.66
C SER A 186 4.80 -16.35 -8.30
N ILE A 187 5.33 -15.15 -8.27
CA ILE A 187 5.38 -14.33 -7.06
C ILE A 187 4.23 -13.31 -7.15
N ASN A 188 3.31 -13.36 -6.18
CA ASN A 188 2.31 -12.32 -6.01
C ASN A 188 2.92 -11.16 -5.24
N SER A 189 2.43 -9.95 -5.50
CA SER A 189 2.96 -8.75 -4.84
C SER A 189 2.84 -8.88 -3.33
N SER A 190 3.95 -8.63 -2.63
CA SER A 190 3.93 -8.44 -1.18
C SER A 190 3.29 -7.09 -0.84
N HIS A 191 2.51 -7.03 0.22
CA HIS A 191 1.91 -5.78 0.69
C HIS A 191 2.09 -5.63 2.21
N VAL A 192 2.15 -4.37 2.63
CA VAL A 192 2.15 -3.99 4.05
C VAL A 192 0.74 -3.52 4.38
N SER A 193 0.09 -4.19 5.30
CA SER A 193 -1.22 -3.77 5.80
C SER A 193 -1.09 -3.05 7.15
N ALA A 194 -1.91 -2.01 7.31
CA ALA A 194 -2.07 -1.34 8.59
C ALA A 194 -2.61 -2.33 9.66
N PRO A 195 -2.40 -2.04 10.95
CA PRO A 195 -2.94 -2.85 12.03
C PRO A 195 -4.44 -3.04 11.83
N ARG A 196 -4.90 -4.28 11.91
CA ARG A 196 -6.34 -4.52 12.06
C ARG A 196 -6.71 -4.00 13.44
N ASN A 197 -7.43 -2.88 13.49
CA ASN A 197 -8.03 -2.41 14.73
C ASN A 197 -8.96 -3.50 15.25
N TYR A 198 -8.46 -4.35 16.13
CA TYR A 198 -9.35 -5.05 17.05
C TYR A 198 -10.08 -3.96 17.80
N LYS A 199 -11.40 -3.93 17.70
CA LYS A 199 -12.27 -2.99 18.42
C LYS A 199 -11.83 -2.99 19.87
N MET A 200 -11.07 -1.97 20.28
CA MET A 200 -10.79 -1.74 21.69
C MET A 200 -12.13 -1.52 22.36
N ALA A 201 -12.41 -2.36 23.35
CA ALA A 201 -13.54 -2.21 24.23
C ALA A 201 -13.46 -0.80 24.85
N ARG A 202 -14.50 -0.03 24.60
CA ARG A 202 -14.69 1.31 25.08
C ARG A 202 -14.69 1.27 26.62
N SER A 203 -13.57 1.55 27.26
CA SER A 203 -13.60 1.92 28.67
C SER A 203 -14.00 3.40 28.73
N MET A 204 -15.25 3.64 29.08
CA MET A 204 -15.70 4.96 29.52
C MET A 204 -15.08 5.21 30.90
N ALA A 205 -14.14 6.13 30.95
CA ALA A 205 -13.84 6.89 32.14
C ALA A 205 -13.85 8.36 31.72
N MET A 206 -14.96 9.01 32.02
CA MET A 206 -15.01 10.47 32.15
C MET A 206 -14.26 10.82 33.42
N GLU A 207 -13.26 11.67 33.29
CA GLU A 207 -12.91 12.57 34.41
C GLU A 207 -12.29 13.85 33.81
N ASP A 208 -12.92 14.97 34.22
CA ASP A 208 -12.52 16.35 33.92
C ASP A 208 -11.10 16.60 34.45
N ALA A 209 -10.20 17.03 33.55
CA ALA A 209 -9.11 17.94 33.93
C ALA A 209 -8.58 18.59 32.64
N ALA A 210 -8.83 19.87 32.45
CA ALA A 210 -8.12 20.72 31.51
C ALA A 210 -6.66 20.83 31.99
N ALA A 211 -5.81 19.96 31.51
CA ALA A 211 -4.37 20.04 31.55
C ALA A 211 -3.88 19.77 30.13
N ASP A 212 -2.72 20.32 29.79
CA ASP A 212 -2.00 20.19 28.51
C ASP A 212 -1.79 18.69 28.18
N VAL A 213 -2.86 18.01 27.75
CA VAL A 213 -2.85 16.59 27.46
C VAL A 213 -2.43 16.44 26.01
N GLU A 214 -1.20 15.97 25.80
CA GLU A 214 -0.69 15.56 24.49
C GLU A 214 -1.65 14.54 23.86
N THR A 215 -1.94 14.69 22.57
CA THR A 215 -2.80 13.76 21.82
C THR A 215 -2.26 12.33 21.91
N PRO A 216 -2.94 11.38 22.58
CA PRO A 216 -2.46 10.01 22.73
C PRO A 216 -2.51 9.29 21.39
N ILE A 217 -1.37 8.77 20.94
CA ILE A 217 -1.22 8.08 19.65
C ILE A 217 -0.58 6.71 19.85
N GLU A 218 -1.28 5.67 19.44
CA GLU A 218 -0.82 4.29 19.47
C GLU A 218 -0.57 3.77 18.07
N SER A 219 0.65 3.31 17.78
CA SER A 219 1.07 2.91 16.43
C SER A 219 0.63 1.51 16.02
N GLY A 220 0.36 0.62 16.98
CA GLY A 220 0.06 -0.79 16.70
C GLY A 220 1.21 -1.55 16.03
N THR A 221 0.91 -2.71 15.44
CA THR A 221 1.87 -3.56 14.72
C THR A 221 1.47 -3.66 13.25
N LEU A 222 2.42 -3.51 12.34
CA LEU A 222 2.21 -3.68 10.90
C LEU A 222 2.43 -5.14 10.51
N THR A 223 1.65 -5.61 9.53
CA THR A 223 1.79 -6.96 8.97
C THR A 223 2.27 -6.85 7.53
N CYS A 224 3.43 -7.43 7.25
CA CYS A 224 3.94 -7.63 5.89
C CYS A 224 3.61 -9.05 5.47
N SER A 225 2.87 -9.23 4.37
CA SER A 225 2.51 -10.54 3.84
C SER A 225 2.95 -10.69 2.39
N ALA A 226 3.37 -11.91 2.04
CA ALA A 226 3.68 -12.30 0.68
C ALA A 226 3.06 -13.65 0.37
N SER A 227 2.74 -13.92 -0.90
CA SER A 227 2.30 -15.23 -1.36
C SER A 227 2.97 -15.60 -2.67
N VAL A 228 3.25 -16.89 -2.82
CA VAL A 228 3.86 -17.47 -4.02
C VAL A 228 3.08 -18.69 -4.46
N HIS A 229 3.06 -18.92 -5.77
CA HIS A 229 2.66 -20.20 -6.36
C HIS A 229 3.89 -20.84 -6.96
N VAL A 230 4.17 -22.07 -6.56
CA VAL A 230 5.34 -22.82 -7.02
C VAL A 230 4.90 -24.16 -7.57
N GLU A 231 5.32 -24.45 -8.78
CA GLU A 231 5.17 -25.75 -9.42
C GLU A 231 6.48 -26.52 -9.31
N PHE A 232 6.43 -27.64 -8.60
CA PHE A 232 7.55 -28.55 -8.43
C PHE A 232 7.37 -29.79 -9.32
N GLU A 233 8.42 -30.17 -10.01
CA GLU A 233 8.50 -31.44 -10.69
C GLU A 233 8.80 -32.55 -9.67
N ILE A 234 8.09 -33.68 -9.79
CA ILE A 234 8.26 -34.85 -8.93
C ILE A 234 8.78 -36.05 -9.71
N SER A 235 9.37 -36.99 -9.01
CA SER A 235 9.84 -38.24 -9.60
C SER A 235 8.68 -38.99 -10.25
N ARG A 236 8.97 -39.70 -11.37
CA ARG A 236 8.02 -40.59 -12.07
C ARG A 236 7.62 -41.80 -11.25
#